data_6bd8045a884a464fd4a202ed07b9fe18
#
_entry.id   6bd8045a884a464fd4a202ed07b9fe18
#
_cell.length_a   1.000
_cell.length_b   1.000
_cell.length_c   1.000
_cell.angle_alpha   90.00
_cell.angle_beta   90.00
_cell.angle_gamma   90.00
#
_symmetry.space_group_name_H-M   'P 1'
#
loop_
_entity.id
_entity.type
_entity.pdbx_description
1 polymer ?
#
loop_
_entity_poly.entity_id
_entity_poly.type
_entity_poly.pdbx_seq_one_letter_code
_entity_poly.pdbx_strand_id
1 'polypeptide(L)'
;MTARGEISHNPATAWFRNVTDQKERLQDTAQVLLGVRLQCAECHHHPYEKWSQQDYYGFSAFFSRIGKKKTDMPGEEAVFHNVGLATAKNPKTGQNVKPTPLGGDELDILAEDDPRDDLASWITDEKNPFFAPMLVNRYWKHFFNRAIVEPEDDMRVTNPPTNPELLQALSNQFISTGYDIKDLIRTICNSTTYQLSAIPNEHNAGDRQNYSRYYPKRLPAEVLLNSIDRMTGSPTSFAGQLPGTRAVALPDDSYNSSSYFLTVFGRPEMDSACECERAQGASLAQTLHLLNSKNIQDKLSGAGGNAQKLTSQKERVNEDKITELYKLAFSRNPKDDEMKTAIGYIKKKTEQLENDAKKKEDSTKMAYEDLVWALLNTKEFLFNH
;
A
#
# COMPACT_ATOMS: atom_id res chain seq x y z
N MET A 1 -11.93 -0.83 14.39
CA MET A 1 -11.85 -0.58 15.83
C MET A 1 -13.18 -0.92 16.55
N THR A 2 -14.32 -0.36 16.17
CA THR A 2 -15.65 -0.62 16.79
C THR A 2 -16.37 -1.86 16.26
N ALA A 3 -15.79 -2.60 15.32
CA ALA A 3 -16.41 -3.76 14.69
C ALA A 3 -16.78 -4.84 15.72
N ARG A 4 -17.95 -5.47 15.53
CA ARG A 4 -18.51 -6.53 16.37
C ARG A 4 -19.07 -7.65 15.49
N GLY A 5 -19.20 -8.84 16.05
CA GLY A 5 -19.74 -10.02 15.38
C GLY A 5 -18.66 -10.87 14.73
N GLU A 6 -19.06 -11.65 13.75
CA GLU A 6 -18.24 -12.64 13.04
C GLU A 6 -17.61 -12.02 11.78
N ILE A 7 -16.45 -12.51 11.37
CA ILE A 7 -15.73 -12.02 10.17
C ILE A 7 -16.59 -12.22 8.92
N SER A 8 -17.28 -13.34 8.81
CA SER A 8 -18.17 -13.67 7.69
C SER A 8 -19.30 -12.64 7.48
N HIS A 9 -19.78 -12.02 8.58
CA HIS A 9 -20.84 -11.01 8.54
C HIS A 9 -20.31 -9.58 8.62
N ASN A 10 -19.16 -9.39 9.27
CA ASN A 10 -18.52 -8.09 9.44
C ASN A 10 -17.00 -8.22 9.23
N PRO A 11 -16.50 -8.10 7.99
CA PRO A 11 -15.08 -8.28 7.67
C PRO A 11 -14.13 -7.37 8.46
N ALA A 12 -14.59 -6.22 8.95
CA ALA A 12 -13.78 -5.32 9.78
C ALA A 12 -13.35 -5.95 11.12
N THR A 13 -14.01 -7.02 11.58
CA THR A 13 -13.58 -7.78 12.76
C THR A 13 -12.30 -8.58 12.53
N ALA A 14 -11.85 -8.75 11.26
CA ALA A 14 -10.59 -9.40 10.93
C ALA A 14 -9.38 -8.72 11.60
N TRP A 15 -9.43 -7.40 11.83
CA TRP A 15 -8.39 -6.68 12.56
C TRP A 15 -8.09 -7.30 13.93
N PHE A 16 -9.12 -7.79 14.66
CA PHE A 16 -8.93 -8.41 15.96
C PHE A 16 -8.27 -9.80 15.93
N ARG A 17 -8.09 -10.40 14.74
CA ARG A 17 -7.31 -11.64 14.60
C ARG A 17 -5.81 -11.35 14.67
N ASN A 18 -5.38 -10.27 14.04
CA ASN A 18 -3.97 -9.89 13.97
C ASN A 18 -3.55 -9.11 15.23
N VAL A 19 -4.44 -8.23 15.74
CA VAL A 19 -4.20 -7.40 16.91
C VAL A 19 -4.91 -8.03 18.11
N THR A 20 -4.19 -8.90 18.83
CA THR A 20 -4.81 -9.87 19.74
C THR A 20 -4.99 -9.38 21.16
N ASP A 21 -4.08 -8.54 21.66
CA ASP A 21 -4.12 -8.05 23.03
C ASP A 21 -4.51 -6.57 23.16
N GLN A 22 -4.73 -6.13 24.39
CA GLN A 22 -5.16 -4.77 24.69
C GLN A 22 -4.08 -3.72 24.37
N LYS A 23 -2.80 -4.05 24.55
CA LYS A 23 -1.67 -3.16 24.30
C LYS A 23 -1.46 -2.96 22.81
N GLU A 24 -1.48 -4.06 22.04
CA GLU A 24 -1.39 -4.02 20.59
C GLU A 24 -2.52 -3.17 20.00
N ARG A 25 -3.75 -3.33 20.47
CA ARG A 25 -4.91 -2.53 19.99
C ARG A 25 -4.73 -1.04 20.26
N LEU A 26 -4.24 -0.69 21.45
CA LEU A 26 -3.92 0.69 21.80
C LEU A 26 -2.84 1.24 20.86
N GLN A 27 -1.71 0.53 20.74
CA GLN A 27 -0.55 1.00 20.00
C GLN A 27 -0.87 1.14 18.51
N ASP A 28 -1.55 0.15 17.95
CA ASP A 28 -1.99 0.15 16.56
C ASP A 28 -2.96 1.31 16.28
N THR A 29 -3.99 1.48 17.13
CA THR A 29 -4.95 2.58 16.99
C THR A 29 -4.27 3.95 17.09
N ALA A 30 -3.39 4.14 18.07
CA ALA A 30 -2.67 5.40 18.26
C ALA A 30 -1.73 5.72 17.08
N GLN A 31 -0.98 4.72 16.61
CA GLN A 31 -0.03 4.91 15.53
C GLN A 31 -0.72 5.09 14.17
N VAL A 32 -1.72 4.25 13.85
CA VAL A 32 -2.36 4.24 12.53
C VAL A 32 -3.33 5.39 12.35
N LEU A 33 -4.14 5.70 13.38
CA LEU A 33 -5.20 6.70 13.27
C LEU A 33 -4.81 8.08 13.80
N LEU A 34 -3.84 8.15 14.72
CA LEU A 34 -3.48 9.41 15.37
C LEU A 34 -2.04 9.84 15.07
N GLY A 35 -1.18 8.97 14.52
CA GLY A 35 0.23 9.27 14.30
C GLY A 35 1.03 9.41 15.60
N VAL A 36 0.58 8.79 16.66
CA VAL A 36 1.18 8.87 18.00
C VAL A 36 1.77 7.53 18.40
N ARG A 37 3.09 7.49 18.65
CA ARG A 37 3.80 6.29 19.09
C ARG A 37 3.84 6.24 20.62
N LEU A 38 2.98 5.43 21.22
CA LEU A 38 2.81 5.35 22.68
C LEU A 38 3.65 4.26 23.37
N GLN A 39 4.38 3.45 22.62
CA GLN A 39 5.09 2.27 23.17
C GLN A 39 5.99 2.61 24.36
N CYS A 40 6.73 3.73 24.31
CA CYS A 40 7.60 4.15 25.42
C CYS A 40 6.81 4.52 26.68
N ALA A 41 5.58 5.05 26.53
CA ALA A 41 4.75 5.47 27.64
C ALA A 41 4.18 4.29 28.46
N GLU A 42 4.31 3.05 27.99
CA GLU A 42 3.94 1.85 28.75
C GLU A 42 4.76 1.71 30.05
N CYS A 43 6.06 1.99 30.01
CA CYS A 43 6.96 1.73 31.12
C CYS A 43 7.41 3.00 31.85
N HIS A 44 7.50 4.13 31.16
CA HIS A 44 7.93 5.42 31.72
C HIS A 44 7.32 6.58 30.90
N HIS A 45 7.51 7.80 31.36
CA HIS A 45 7.12 8.97 30.56
C HIS A 45 7.84 8.94 29.21
N HIS A 46 7.11 9.24 28.14
CA HIS A 46 7.68 9.27 26.80
C HIS A 46 8.86 10.27 26.73
N PRO A 47 10.05 9.84 26.24
CA PRO A 47 11.26 10.68 26.36
C PRO A 47 11.24 11.93 25.46
N TYR A 48 10.44 11.95 24.41
CA TYR A 48 10.38 13.05 23.42
C TYR A 48 8.99 13.62 23.25
N GLU A 49 8.00 13.17 24.04
CA GLU A 49 6.60 13.57 23.97
C GLU A 49 6.03 13.80 25.38
N LYS A 50 4.88 14.47 25.44
CA LYS A 50 4.20 14.77 26.70
C LYS A 50 3.49 13.58 27.35
N TRP A 51 3.45 12.43 26.68
CA TRP A 51 2.66 11.28 27.11
C TRP A 51 3.24 10.58 28.32
N SER A 52 2.41 10.41 29.34
CA SER A 52 2.74 9.71 30.58
C SER A 52 2.22 8.27 30.54
N GLN A 53 2.61 7.47 31.54
CA GLN A 53 1.98 6.17 31.78
C GLN A 53 0.47 6.30 32.06
N GLN A 54 0.05 7.38 32.69
CA GLN A 54 -1.39 7.63 32.93
C GLN A 54 -2.15 7.76 31.61
N ASP A 55 -1.61 8.52 30.64
CA ASP A 55 -2.20 8.65 29.31
C ASP A 55 -2.24 7.31 28.58
N TYR A 56 -1.16 6.51 28.67
CA TYR A 56 -1.10 5.18 28.08
C TYR A 56 -2.21 4.26 28.63
N TYR A 57 -2.32 4.15 29.96
CA TYR A 57 -3.30 3.26 30.56
C TYR A 57 -4.73 3.82 30.46
N GLY A 58 -4.92 5.13 30.45
CA GLY A 58 -6.20 5.76 30.16
C GLY A 58 -6.70 5.43 28.77
N PHE A 59 -5.82 5.56 27.77
CA PHE A 59 -6.15 5.19 26.38
C PHE A 59 -6.34 3.68 26.22
N SER A 60 -5.56 2.86 26.93
CA SER A 60 -5.69 1.41 26.97
C SER A 60 -7.05 0.93 27.48
N ALA A 61 -7.65 1.68 28.43
CA ALA A 61 -8.91 1.30 29.05
C ALA A 61 -10.07 1.19 28.05
N PHE A 62 -10.04 1.92 26.93
CA PHE A 62 -11.04 1.77 25.86
C PHE A 62 -11.12 0.36 25.25
N PHE A 63 -10.06 -0.42 25.34
CA PHE A 63 -9.98 -1.78 24.78
C PHE A 63 -10.14 -2.87 25.84
N SER A 64 -10.38 -2.52 27.11
CA SER A 64 -10.42 -3.46 28.24
C SER A 64 -11.62 -4.41 28.24
N ARG A 65 -12.67 -4.07 27.50
CA ARG A 65 -13.95 -4.82 27.53
C ARG A 65 -14.20 -5.64 26.25
N ILE A 66 -13.18 -5.88 25.44
CA ILE A 66 -13.29 -6.67 24.22
C ILE A 66 -13.27 -8.16 24.60
N GLY A 67 -14.31 -8.87 24.21
CA GLY A 67 -14.41 -10.33 24.32
C GLY A 67 -14.37 -11.00 22.95
N LYS A 68 -13.92 -12.26 22.97
CA LYS A 68 -13.97 -13.15 21.81
C LYS A 68 -14.64 -14.45 22.20
N LYS A 69 -15.45 -15.03 21.32
CA LYS A 69 -16.05 -16.36 21.49
C LYS A 69 -15.94 -17.13 20.18
N LYS A 70 -15.71 -18.43 20.28
CA LYS A 70 -15.75 -19.34 19.13
C LYS A 70 -17.15 -19.36 18.52
N THR A 71 -17.21 -19.49 17.21
CA THR A 71 -18.45 -19.66 16.46
C THR A 71 -18.62 -21.11 16.02
N ASP A 72 -19.73 -21.43 15.36
CA ASP A 72 -19.96 -22.75 14.80
C ASP A 72 -19.09 -23.03 13.55
N MET A 73 -18.48 -21.98 12.99
CA MET A 73 -17.54 -22.11 11.86
C MET A 73 -16.12 -22.36 12.38
N PRO A 74 -15.45 -23.44 11.95
CA PRO A 74 -14.08 -23.75 12.37
C PRO A 74 -13.11 -22.60 12.01
N GLY A 75 -12.36 -22.14 13.02
CA GLY A 75 -11.37 -21.07 12.86
C GLY A 75 -11.95 -19.65 12.88
N GLU A 76 -13.25 -19.49 13.10
CA GLU A 76 -13.88 -18.18 13.22
C GLU A 76 -14.19 -17.83 14.69
N GLU A 77 -13.98 -16.56 15.04
CA GLU A 77 -14.32 -16.00 16.34
C GLU A 77 -15.24 -14.79 16.16
N ALA A 78 -16.24 -14.67 17.02
CA ALA A 78 -17.05 -13.48 17.11
C ALA A 78 -16.48 -12.51 18.16
N VAL A 79 -16.36 -11.26 17.79
CA VAL A 79 -15.94 -10.15 18.67
C VAL A 79 -17.16 -9.50 19.30
N PHE A 80 -17.12 -9.28 20.62
CA PHE A 80 -18.22 -8.65 21.36
C PHE A 80 -17.71 -7.77 22.50
N HIS A 81 -18.57 -6.94 23.02
CA HIS A 81 -18.33 -6.15 24.22
C HIS A 81 -18.77 -6.93 25.49
N ASN A 82 -17.87 -7.02 26.45
CA ASN A 82 -18.18 -7.56 27.78
C ASN A 82 -18.76 -6.44 28.66
N VAL A 83 -19.96 -6.63 29.19
CA VAL A 83 -20.58 -5.70 30.14
C VAL A 83 -19.72 -5.53 31.39
N GLY A 84 -19.50 -4.30 31.82
CA GLY A 84 -18.72 -3.94 33.01
C GLY A 84 -17.91 -2.68 32.84
N LEU A 85 -17.43 -2.11 33.94
CA LEU A 85 -16.66 -0.87 33.93
C LEU A 85 -15.35 -1.04 33.14
N ALA A 86 -15.12 -0.13 32.22
CA ALA A 86 -13.88 -0.09 31.44
C ALA A 86 -12.78 0.54 32.29
N THR A 87 -11.70 -0.20 32.55
CA THR A 87 -10.52 0.29 33.27
C THR A 87 -9.28 -0.44 32.81
N ALA A 88 -8.13 0.21 32.98
CA ALA A 88 -6.82 -0.42 32.84
C ALA A 88 -5.97 -0.18 34.10
N LYS A 89 -5.24 -1.19 34.57
CA LYS A 89 -4.40 -1.07 35.77
C LYS A 89 -3.05 -0.46 35.41
N ASN A 90 -2.74 0.68 36.01
CA ASN A 90 -1.39 1.27 35.92
C ASN A 90 -0.45 0.48 36.87
N PRO A 91 0.57 -0.21 36.36
CA PRO A 91 1.44 -1.06 37.18
C PRO A 91 2.31 -0.28 38.16
N LYS A 92 2.62 0.99 37.88
CA LYS A 92 3.44 1.83 38.75
C LYS A 92 2.66 2.33 39.96
N THR A 93 1.43 2.73 39.78
CA THR A 93 0.58 3.27 40.87
C THR A 93 -0.28 2.21 41.53
N GLY A 94 -0.52 1.08 40.85
CA GLY A 94 -1.46 0.05 41.24
C GLY A 94 -2.94 0.44 41.06
N GLN A 95 -3.22 1.66 40.60
CA GLN A 95 -4.59 2.20 40.45
C GLN A 95 -5.21 1.75 39.12
N ASN A 96 -6.53 1.62 39.13
CA ASN A 96 -7.32 1.47 37.92
C ASN A 96 -7.57 2.84 37.30
N VAL A 97 -7.27 2.97 36.03
CA VAL A 97 -7.43 4.20 35.23
C VAL A 97 -8.68 4.03 34.35
N LYS A 98 -9.54 5.02 34.30
CA LYS A 98 -10.72 5.07 33.43
C LYS A 98 -10.32 5.37 31.99
N PRO A 99 -11.21 5.12 31.00
CA PRO A 99 -10.99 5.53 29.62
C PRO A 99 -10.72 7.04 29.53
N THR A 100 -9.58 7.39 28.96
CA THR A 100 -9.11 8.77 28.82
C THR A 100 -8.54 8.97 27.42
N PRO A 101 -9.13 9.83 26.58
CA PRO A 101 -8.59 10.18 25.28
C PRO A 101 -7.27 10.93 25.42
N LEU A 102 -6.40 10.85 24.40
CA LEU A 102 -5.10 11.52 24.43
C LEU A 102 -5.26 13.04 24.50
N GLY A 103 -4.84 13.61 25.63
CA GLY A 103 -4.95 15.06 25.88
C GLY A 103 -6.36 15.52 26.29
N GLY A 104 -7.28 14.61 26.57
CA GLY A 104 -8.63 14.90 27.10
C GLY A 104 -8.79 14.49 28.56
N ASP A 105 -10.00 14.61 29.07
CA ASP A 105 -10.38 14.25 30.42
C ASP A 105 -10.84 12.79 30.51
N GLU A 106 -10.83 12.23 31.73
CA GLU A 106 -11.40 10.90 32.01
C GLU A 106 -12.90 10.85 31.68
N LEU A 107 -13.33 9.75 31.06
CA LEU A 107 -14.73 9.51 30.71
C LEU A 107 -15.40 8.57 31.71
N ASP A 108 -16.59 8.95 32.11
CA ASP A 108 -17.50 8.09 32.91
C ASP A 108 -18.42 7.32 31.94
N ILE A 109 -17.96 6.15 31.52
CA ILE A 109 -18.70 5.28 30.59
C ILE A 109 -19.49 4.26 31.40
N LEU A 110 -20.76 4.10 31.10
CA LEU A 110 -21.60 3.12 31.77
C LEU A 110 -21.15 1.68 31.50
N ALA A 111 -21.46 0.79 32.44
CA ALA A 111 -21.03 -0.62 32.32
C ALA A 111 -21.63 -1.35 31.09
N GLU A 112 -22.79 -0.90 30.62
CA GLU A 112 -23.51 -1.42 29.46
C GLU A 112 -22.94 -0.90 28.13
N ASP A 113 -22.33 0.27 28.15
CA ASP A 113 -21.84 0.95 26.94
C ASP A 113 -20.48 0.40 26.50
N ASP A 114 -20.26 0.35 25.19
CA ASP A 114 -19.00 -0.08 24.62
C ASP A 114 -18.03 1.12 24.51
N PRO A 115 -16.97 1.17 25.31
CA PRO A 115 -16.07 2.32 25.35
C PRO A 115 -15.40 2.64 24.01
N ARG A 116 -15.41 1.69 23.07
CA ARG A 116 -14.87 1.93 21.72
C ARG A 116 -15.72 2.88 20.89
N ASP A 117 -17.02 3.01 21.20
CA ASP A 117 -17.89 3.95 20.50
C ASP A 117 -17.57 5.39 20.91
N ASP A 118 -17.29 5.63 22.21
CA ASP A 118 -16.81 6.93 22.70
C ASP A 118 -15.44 7.29 22.11
N LEU A 119 -14.53 6.30 22.05
CA LEU A 119 -13.23 6.49 21.41
C LEU A 119 -13.38 6.85 19.92
N ALA A 120 -14.27 6.17 19.19
CA ALA A 120 -14.52 6.48 17.78
C ALA A 120 -15.09 7.89 17.60
N SER A 121 -16.05 8.28 18.46
CA SER A 121 -16.63 9.61 18.45
C SER A 121 -15.57 10.69 18.70
N TRP A 122 -14.67 10.45 19.66
CA TRP A 122 -13.57 11.39 19.93
C TRP A 122 -12.56 11.44 18.76
N ILE A 123 -12.21 10.30 18.14
CA ILE A 123 -11.29 10.28 16.98
C ILE A 123 -11.87 11.08 15.81
N THR A 124 -13.16 10.95 15.56
CA THR A 124 -13.83 11.60 14.42
C THR A 124 -14.44 12.97 14.77
N ASP A 125 -14.21 13.48 15.96
CA ASP A 125 -14.61 14.85 16.32
C ASP A 125 -13.83 15.87 15.48
N GLU A 126 -14.50 16.88 14.97
CA GLU A 126 -13.89 17.93 14.14
C GLU A 126 -12.75 18.67 14.84
N LYS A 127 -12.76 18.69 16.18
CA LYS A 127 -11.73 19.31 17.03
C LYS A 127 -10.57 18.37 17.34
N ASN A 128 -10.64 17.10 16.93
CA ASN A 128 -9.55 16.16 17.16
C ASN A 128 -8.29 16.62 16.40
N PRO A 129 -7.17 16.86 17.09
CA PRO A 129 -5.98 17.44 16.45
C PRO A 129 -5.13 16.40 15.70
N PHE A 130 -5.45 15.13 15.78
CA PHE A 130 -4.60 14.04 15.32
C PHE A 130 -5.13 13.36 14.04
N PHE A 131 -6.39 12.99 14.01
CA PHE A 131 -6.94 12.08 13.01
C PHE A 131 -6.87 12.65 11.58
N ALA A 132 -7.41 13.85 11.37
CA ALA A 132 -7.43 14.43 10.03
C ALA A 132 -6.02 14.71 9.49
N PRO A 133 -5.09 15.35 10.25
CA PRO A 133 -3.73 15.55 9.78
C PRO A 133 -2.98 14.24 9.51
N MET A 134 -3.17 13.23 10.35
CA MET A 134 -2.54 11.92 10.17
C MET A 134 -3.00 11.24 8.89
N LEU A 135 -4.31 11.19 8.64
CA LEU A 135 -4.86 10.55 7.46
C LEU A 135 -4.48 11.29 6.18
N VAL A 136 -4.54 12.63 6.20
CA VAL A 136 -4.07 13.48 5.09
C VAL A 136 -2.61 13.21 4.77
N ASN A 137 -1.75 13.18 5.80
CA ASN A 137 -0.32 12.92 5.64
C ASN A 137 -0.03 11.55 5.02
N ARG A 138 -0.78 10.52 5.42
CA ARG A 138 -0.69 9.17 4.89
C ARG A 138 -1.11 9.12 3.42
N TYR A 139 -2.25 9.73 3.05
CA TYR A 139 -2.67 9.83 1.66
C TYR A 139 -1.71 10.66 0.82
N TRP A 140 -1.18 11.75 1.35
CA TRP A 140 -0.15 12.54 0.67
C TRP A 140 1.07 11.68 0.35
N LYS A 141 1.61 10.94 1.33
CA LYS A 141 2.71 9.99 1.10
C LYS A 141 2.37 8.95 0.04
N HIS A 142 1.16 8.41 0.08
CA HIS A 142 0.72 7.42 -0.91
C HIS A 142 0.86 7.95 -2.34
N PHE A 143 0.53 9.22 -2.59
CA PHE A 143 0.61 9.82 -3.92
C PHE A 143 2.00 10.34 -4.27
N PHE A 144 2.71 10.95 -3.33
CA PHE A 144 3.98 11.64 -3.59
C PHE A 144 5.23 10.84 -3.19
N ASN A 145 5.08 9.62 -2.68
CA ASN A 145 6.19 8.80 -2.17
C ASN A 145 6.98 9.42 -1.00
N ARG A 146 6.54 10.58 -0.51
CA ARG A 146 7.08 11.28 0.64
C ARG A 146 5.96 11.98 1.38
N ALA A 147 5.93 11.82 2.69
CA ALA A 147 4.95 12.48 3.54
C ALA A 147 5.34 13.95 3.81
N ILE A 148 4.36 14.77 4.19
CA ILE A 148 4.59 16.13 4.70
C ILE A 148 5.28 16.06 6.06
N VAL A 149 4.91 15.06 6.88
CA VAL A 149 5.62 14.63 8.09
C VAL A 149 6.17 13.24 7.84
N GLU A 150 7.49 13.07 7.91
CA GLU A 150 8.16 11.79 7.65
C GLU A 150 8.92 11.30 8.89
N PRO A 151 8.77 10.07 9.37
CA PRO A 151 7.84 9.03 8.92
C PRO A 151 6.37 9.43 9.06
N GLU A 152 5.49 8.87 8.20
CA GLU A 152 4.07 9.25 8.09
C GLU A 152 3.23 9.04 9.35
N ASP A 153 3.69 8.15 10.23
CA ASP A 153 3.03 7.76 11.47
C ASP A 153 3.71 8.34 12.73
N ASP A 154 4.48 9.42 12.57
CA ASP A 154 5.25 10.06 13.64
C ASP A 154 4.97 11.58 13.67
N MET A 155 3.74 11.93 14.09
CA MET A 155 3.22 13.30 14.10
C MET A 155 3.61 14.07 15.37
N ARG A 156 4.70 13.68 16.05
CA ARG A 156 5.14 14.32 17.30
C ARG A 156 5.60 15.77 17.07
N VAL A 157 5.52 16.58 18.12
CA VAL A 157 5.89 18.00 18.09
C VAL A 157 7.36 18.23 17.65
N THR A 158 8.26 17.30 18.00
CA THR A 158 9.68 17.35 17.64
C THR A 158 9.97 16.91 16.19
N ASN A 159 8.94 16.51 15.45
CA ASN A 159 9.00 16.15 14.03
C ASN A 159 8.03 17.04 13.22
N PRO A 160 8.33 18.32 13.02
CA PRO A 160 7.41 19.25 12.39
C PRO A 160 7.19 18.93 10.90
N PRO A 161 6.01 19.26 10.37
CA PRO A 161 5.73 19.11 8.94
C PRO A 161 6.64 20.01 8.10
N THR A 162 7.02 19.52 6.92
CA THR A 162 7.81 20.30 5.94
C THR A 162 7.02 21.47 5.35
N ASN A 163 5.70 21.39 5.37
CA ASN A 163 4.76 22.46 4.97
C ASN A 163 3.53 22.40 5.88
N PRO A 164 3.54 23.13 7.02
CA PRO A 164 2.44 23.11 7.98
C PRO A 164 1.15 23.72 7.44
N GLU A 165 1.24 24.75 6.60
CA GLU A 165 0.08 25.41 6.00
C GLU A 165 -0.67 24.46 5.05
N LEU A 166 0.06 23.70 4.25
CA LEU A 166 -0.51 22.71 3.35
C LEU A 166 -1.22 21.60 4.14
N LEU A 167 -0.55 21.06 5.16
CA LEU A 167 -1.14 20.00 5.99
C LEU A 167 -2.42 20.49 6.66
N GLN A 168 -2.40 21.71 7.22
CA GLN A 168 -3.57 22.30 7.87
C GLN A 168 -4.72 22.56 6.88
N ALA A 169 -4.41 23.10 5.70
CA ALA A 169 -5.42 23.40 4.67
C ALA A 169 -6.13 22.11 4.20
N LEU A 170 -5.36 21.05 3.89
CA LEU A 170 -5.92 19.78 3.49
C LEU A 170 -6.72 19.10 4.62
N SER A 171 -6.23 19.21 5.87
CA SER A 171 -6.94 18.67 7.03
C SER A 171 -8.29 19.39 7.24
N ASN A 172 -8.32 20.71 7.15
CA ASN A 172 -9.55 21.49 7.26
C ASN A 172 -10.55 21.14 6.15
N GLN A 173 -10.08 20.99 4.90
CA GLN A 173 -10.94 20.57 3.80
C GLN A 173 -11.50 19.16 4.05
N PHE A 174 -10.66 18.22 4.48
CA PHE A 174 -11.06 16.85 4.76
C PHE A 174 -12.12 16.77 5.87
N ILE A 175 -11.99 17.56 6.94
CA ILE A 175 -13.00 17.70 7.99
C ILE A 175 -14.29 18.29 7.40
N SER A 176 -14.21 19.41 6.66
CA SER A 176 -15.39 20.12 6.13
C SER A 176 -16.21 19.29 5.13
N THR A 177 -15.58 18.32 4.48
CA THR A 177 -16.27 17.37 3.57
C THR A 177 -16.82 16.13 4.28
N GLY A 178 -16.80 16.10 5.63
CA GLY A 178 -17.26 14.95 6.41
C GLY A 178 -16.36 13.72 6.25
N TYR A 179 -15.06 13.94 6.13
CA TYR A 179 -14.06 12.89 5.95
C TYR A 179 -14.20 12.10 4.63
N ASP A 180 -14.60 12.79 3.53
CA ASP A 180 -14.68 12.16 2.22
C ASP A 180 -13.29 11.91 1.63
N ILE A 181 -12.85 10.66 1.73
CA ILE A 181 -11.55 10.20 1.19
C ILE A 181 -11.47 10.41 -0.32
N LYS A 182 -12.58 10.24 -1.06
CA LYS A 182 -12.57 10.42 -2.52
C LYS A 182 -12.38 11.88 -2.91
N ASP A 183 -12.91 12.81 -2.11
CA ASP A 183 -12.68 14.23 -2.31
C ASP A 183 -11.21 14.59 -2.03
N LEU A 184 -10.65 14.11 -0.94
CA LEU A 184 -9.22 14.27 -0.63
C LEU A 184 -8.33 13.74 -1.77
N ILE A 185 -8.59 12.53 -2.28
CA ILE A 185 -7.85 11.95 -3.41
C ILE A 185 -7.99 12.84 -4.65
N ARG A 186 -9.19 13.31 -4.95
CA ARG A 186 -9.45 14.18 -6.11
C ARG A 186 -8.70 15.51 -5.98
N THR A 187 -8.69 16.09 -4.80
CA THR A 187 -7.95 17.33 -4.51
C THR A 187 -6.44 17.14 -4.72
N ILE A 188 -5.87 16.06 -4.19
CA ILE A 188 -4.44 15.75 -4.36
C ILE A 188 -4.10 15.53 -5.84
N CYS A 189 -4.85 14.66 -6.54
CA CYS A 189 -4.55 14.28 -7.92
C CYS A 189 -4.76 15.42 -8.93
N ASN A 190 -5.65 16.37 -8.63
CA ASN A 190 -5.88 17.55 -9.47
C ASN A 190 -4.93 18.72 -9.15
N SER A 191 -4.11 18.59 -8.10
CA SER A 191 -3.15 19.65 -7.74
C SER A 191 -2.08 19.82 -8.82
N THR A 192 -1.63 21.04 -9.04
CA THR A 192 -0.49 21.34 -9.92
C THR A 192 0.75 20.56 -9.50
N THR A 193 0.95 20.39 -8.19
CA THR A 193 2.09 19.65 -7.64
C THR A 193 2.09 18.17 -8.09
N TYR A 194 0.94 17.51 -8.11
CA TYR A 194 0.84 16.12 -8.57
C TYR A 194 1.09 15.97 -10.08
N GLN A 195 0.78 17.01 -10.84
CA GLN A 195 0.92 17.04 -12.31
C GLN A 195 2.30 17.52 -12.78
N LEU A 196 3.23 17.80 -11.86
CA LEU A 196 4.60 18.15 -12.21
C LEU A 196 5.34 16.97 -12.86
N SER A 197 6.25 17.30 -13.78
CA SER A 197 7.14 16.31 -14.39
C SER A 197 8.05 15.66 -13.34
N ALA A 198 8.33 14.37 -13.53
CA ALA A 198 9.33 13.63 -12.76
C ALA A 198 10.76 13.96 -13.21
N ILE A 199 10.93 14.53 -14.41
CA ILE A 199 12.26 14.87 -14.97
C ILE A 199 12.83 16.08 -14.23
N PRO A 200 13.99 15.95 -13.58
CA PRO A 200 14.61 17.07 -12.88
C PRO A 200 15.19 18.08 -13.85
N ASN A 201 15.29 19.32 -13.40
CA ASN A 201 16.03 20.38 -14.05
C ASN A 201 17.20 20.86 -13.16
N GLU A 202 17.98 21.82 -13.61
CA GLU A 202 19.15 22.34 -12.88
C GLU A 202 18.81 22.97 -11.52
N HIS A 203 17.56 23.46 -11.34
CA HIS A 203 17.12 24.15 -10.11
C HIS A 203 16.49 23.20 -9.11
N ASN A 204 15.93 22.05 -9.54
CA ASN A 204 15.20 21.14 -8.67
C ASN A 204 15.79 19.70 -8.56
N ALA A 205 16.95 19.47 -9.18
CA ALA A 205 17.61 18.15 -9.14
C ALA A 205 17.95 17.70 -7.72
N GLY A 206 18.31 18.64 -6.84
CA GLY A 206 18.64 18.41 -5.44
C GLY A 206 17.44 18.41 -4.49
N ASP A 207 16.26 18.81 -4.95
CA ASP A 207 15.06 18.87 -4.11
C ASP A 207 14.56 17.48 -3.75
N ARG A 208 14.37 17.27 -2.44
CA ARG A 208 13.89 16.02 -1.87
C ARG A 208 12.71 16.19 -0.90
N GLN A 209 12.23 17.43 -0.68
CA GLN A 209 11.21 17.68 0.34
C GLN A 209 10.20 18.78 0.00
N ASN A 210 10.45 19.60 -1.04
CA ASN A 210 9.58 20.75 -1.36
C ASN A 210 8.61 20.47 -2.51
N TYR A 211 8.61 19.23 -3.04
CA TYR A 211 7.71 18.80 -4.12
C TYR A 211 7.78 19.69 -5.37
N SER A 212 8.97 20.21 -5.69
CA SER A 212 9.22 21.04 -6.89
C SER A 212 9.22 20.24 -8.20
N ARG A 213 9.11 18.92 -8.10
CA ARG A 213 8.88 17.94 -9.16
C ARG A 213 8.16 16.71 -8.61
N TYR A 214 7.61 15.87 -9.46
CA TYR A 214 7.11 14.57 -9.01
C TYR A 214 8.28 13.65 -8.61
N TYR A 215 8.15 12.93 -7.50
CA TYR A 215 9.15 11.95 -7.06
C TYR A 215 8.71 10.55 -7.51
N PRO A 216 9.38 9.95 -8.51
CA PRO A 216 9.01 8.63 -8.99
C PRO A 216 9.05 7.60 -7.87
N LYS A 217 8.02 6.76 -7.79
CA LYS A 217 7.97 5.64 -6.88
C LYS A 217 7.81 4.34 -7.64
N ARG A 218 8.46 3.27 -7.14
CA ARG A 218 8.26 1.95 -7.70
C ARG A 218 6.81 1.52 -7.49
N LEU A 219 6.24 0.85 -8.48
CA LEU A 219 4.91 0.25 -8.34
C LEU A 219 4.91 -0.77 -7.19
N PRO A 220 3.84 -0.82 -6.38
CA PRO A 220 3.63 -1.89 -5.41
C PRO A 220 3.72 -3.28 -6.06
N ALA A 221 4.17 -4.28 -5.29
CA ALA A 221 4.37 -5.64 -5.78
C ALA A 221 3.14 -6.21 -6.51
N GLU A 222 1.96 -6.00 -5.94
CA GLU A 222 0.68 -6.48 -6.46
C GLU A 222 0.30 -5.79 -7.78
N VAL A 223 0.53 -4.48 -7.85
CA VAL A 223 0.28 -3.69 -9.07
C VAL A 223 1.24 -4.08 -10.16
N LEU A 224 2.53 -4.22 -9.81
CA LEU A 224 3.58 -4.61 -10.77
C LEU A 224 3.33 -6.02 -11.32
N LEU A 225 2.95 -7.00 -10.48
CA LEU A 225 2.62 -8.34 -10.93
C LEU A 225 1.41 -8.33 -11.89
N ASN A 226 0.36 -7.60 -11.54
CA ASN A 226 -0.80 -7.45 -12.43
C ASN A 226 -0.44 -6.78 -13.77
N SER A 227 0.48 -5.81 -13.74
CA SER A 227 0.95 -5.13 -14.96
C SER A 227 1.76 -6.08 -15.84
N ILE A 228 2.61 -6.93 -15.25
CA ILE A 228 3.34 -7.99 -15.94
C ILE A 228 2.37 -9.02 -16.53
N ASP A 229 1.40 -9.48 -15.76
CA ASP A 229 0.36 -10.42 -16.22
C ASP A 229 -0.41 -9.88 -17.43
N ARG A 230 -0.77 -8.60 -17.38
CA ARG A 230 -1.44 -7.91 -18.48
C ARG A 230 -0.53 -7.78 -19.70
N MET A 231 0.73 -7.37 -19.49
CA MET A 231 1.70 -7.16 -20.56
C MET A 231 2.08 -8.45 -21.27
N THR A 232 2.20 -9.55 -20.55
CA THR A 232 2.51 -10.88 -21.11
C THR A 232 1.27 -11.60 -21.64
N GLY A 233 0.08 -11.26 -21.16
CA GLY A 233 -1.16 -12.01 -21.41
C GLY A 233 -1.20 -13.37 -20.69
N SER A 234 -0.36 -13.56 -19.67
CA SER A 234 -0.21 -14.78 -18.89
C SER A 234 -0.52 -14.52 -17.42
N PRO A 235 -1.81 -14.66 -17.00
CA PRO A 235 -2.22 -14.33 -15.64
C PRO A 235 -1.61 -15.27 -14.60
N THR A 236 -1.27 -14.73 -13.44
CA THR A 236 -0.85 -15.51 -12.27
C THR A 236 -2.07 -16.17 -11.63
N SER A 237 -1.94 -17.43 -11.27
CA SER A 237 -2.96 -18.17 -10.51
C SER A 237 -2.54 -18.24 -9.04
N PHE A 238 -3.50 -18.02 -8.14
CA PHE A 238 -3.31 -18.11 -6.69
C PHE A 238 -4.12 -19.29 -6.16
N ALA A 239 -3.48 -20.17 -5.39
CA ALA A 239 -4.15 -21.34 -4.81
C ALA A 239 -5.33 -20.90 -3.93
N GLY A 240 -6.49 -21.56 -4.09
CA GLY A 240 -7.70 -21.24 -3.33
C GLY A 240 -8.45 -19.99 -3.82
N GLN A 241 -7.98 -19.32 -4.88
CA GLN A 241 -8.68 -18.18 -5.48
C GLN A 241 -9.34 -18.55 -6.81
N LEU A 242 -10.34 -17.77 -7.21
CA LEU A 242 -10.98 -17.93 -8.50
C LEU A 242 -9.99 -17.64 -9.65
N PRO A 243 -10.10 -18.34 -10.78
CA PRO A 243 -9.30 -18.04 -11.97
C PRO A 243 -9.42 -16.55 -12.38
N GLY A 244 -8.29 -15.91 -12.64
CA GLY A 244 -8.25 -14.49 -13.00
C GLY A 244 -8.27 -13.51 -11.82
N THR A 245 -8.23 -14.00 -10.58
CA THR A 245 -8.04 -13.13 -9.40
C THR A 245 -6.74 -12.35 -9.54
N ARG A 246 -6.81 -11.03 -9.43
CA ARG A 246 -5.65 -10.14 -9.51
C ARG A 246 -4.92 -10.08 -8.16
N ALA A 247 -3.60 -9.92 -8.20
CA ALA A 247 -2.79 -9.81 -6.99
C ALA A 247 -3.24 -8.67 -6.04
N VAL A 248 -3.75 -7.56 -6.59
CA VAL A 248 -4.31 -6.45 -5.78
C VAL A 248 -5.60 -6.80 -5.03
N ALA A 249 -6.26 -7.91 -5.39
CA ALA A 249 -7.49 -8.37 -4.75
C ALA A 249 -7.26 -9.52 -3.76
N LEU A 250 -6.01 -9.89 -3.50
CA LEU A 250 -5.69 -10.93 -2.52
C LEU A 250 -6.05 -10.46 -1.11
N PRO A 251 -6.80 -11.25 -0.33
CA PRO A 251 -7.39 -10.81 0.93
C PRO A 251 -6.38 -10.60 2.06
N ASP A 252 -5.29 -11.36 2.06
CA ASP A 252 -4.30 -11.37 3.15
C ASP A 252 -2.89 -11.77 2.66
N ASP A 253 -1.94 -11.84 3.58
CA ASP A 253 -0.53 -12.13 3.36
C ASP A 253 -0.23 -13.61 3.11
N SER A 254 -1.14 -14.54 3.43
CA SER A 254 -0.93 -15.98 3.26
C SER A 254 -0.53 -16.37 1.82
N TYR A 255 -0.89 -15.52 0.85
CA TYR A 255 -0.53 -15.68 -0.56
C TYR A 255 0.91 -15.24 -0.88
N ASN A 256 1.62 -14.60 0.04
CA ASN A 256 3.03 -14.23 -0.16
C ASN A 256 3.91 -15.48 -0.33
N SER A 257 3.66 -16.51 0.47
CA SER A 257 4.39 -17.79 0.38
C SER A 257 4.15 -18.54 -0.94
N SER A 258 3.02 -18.32 -1.60
CA SER A 258 2.69 -18.92 -2.91
C SER A 258 3.23 -18.14 -4.10
N SER A 259 3.77 -16.93 -3.88
CA SER A 259 4.30 -16.06 -4.92
C SER A 259 5.61 -15.41 -4.47
N TYR A 260 6.73 -16.03 -4.83
CA TYR A 260 8.07 -15.46 -4.58
C TYR A 260 8.23 -14.04 -5.13
N PHE A 261 7.51 -13.70 -6.21
CA PHE A 261 7.48 -12.35 -6.75
C PHE A 261 6.95 -11.34 -5.73
N LEU A 262 5.81 -11.62 -5.09
CA LEU A 262 5.19 -10.71 -4.11
C LEU A 262 6.12 -10.46 -2.92
N THR A 263 6.78 -11.50 -2.41
CA THR A 263 7.75 -11.39 -1.32
C THR A 263 8.97 -10.56 -1.73
N VAL A 264 9.59 -10.86 -2.87
CA VAL A 264 10.80 -10.14 -3.35
C VAL A 264 10.51 -8.67 -3.63
N PHE A 265 9.31 -8.36 -4.13
CA PHE A 265 8.91 -6.98 -4.42
C PHE A 265 8.29 -6.26 -3.22
N GLY A 266 8.30 -6.88 -2.03
CA GLY A 266 8.00 -6.25 -0.76
C GLY A 266 6.51 -6.02 -0.53
N ARG A 267 5.68 -7.00 -0.89
CA ARG A 267 4.30 -7.04 -0.37
C ARG A 267 4.38 -7.22 1.15
N PRO A 268 3.65 -6.44 1.97
CA PRO A 268 3.66 -6.56 3.43
C PRO A 268 3.28 -7.96 3.90
N GLU A 269 3.83 -8.38 5.03
CA GLU A 269 3.43 -9.61 5.72
C GLU A 269 2.24 -9.37 6.66
N MET A 270 1.78 -8.12 6.77
CA MET A 270 0.63 -7.69 7.61
C MET A 270 0.79 -8.03 9.10
N ASP A 271 2.03 -8.11 9.57
CA ASP A 271 2.36 -8.32 10.99
C ASP A 271 2.04 -7.09 11.83
N SER A 272 2.04 -5.91 11.20
CA SER A 272 1.61 -4.66 11.81
C SER A 272 0.75 -3.85 10.84
N ALA A 273 -0.04 -2.92 11.35
CA ALA A 273 -0.81 -1.98 10.52
C ALA A 273 0.05 -0.83 9.96
N CYS A 274 1.36 -0.89 10.11
CA CYS A 274 2.29 0.12 9.60
C CYS A 274 2.59 -0.13 8.11
N GLU A 275 2.40 0.88 7.27
CA GLU A 275 2.83 0.83 5.87
C GLU A 275 4.37 0.75 5.73
N CYS A 276 5.11 0.95 6.83
CA CYS A 276 6.57 0.77 6.88
C CYS A 276 7.02 -0.67 6.59
N GLU A 277 6.14 -1.66 6.68
CA GLU A 277 6.42 -3.05 6.27
C GLU A 277 6.62 -3.18 4.75
N ARG A 278 6.03 -2.28 3.97
CA ARG A 278 6.18 -2.30 2.51
C ARG A 278 7.60 -1.88 2.11
N ALA A 279 8.41 -2.84 1.71
CA ALA A 279 9.77 -2.56 1.22
C ALA A 279 9.72 -1.81 -0.11
N GLN A 280 9.97 -0.51 -0.08
CA GLN A 280 10.00 0.35 -1.27
C GLN A 280 11.39 0.44 -1.91
N GLY A 281 12.44 0.08 -1.18
CA GLY A 281 13.82 0.10 -1.66
C GLY A 281 14.05 -0.85 -2.83
N ALA A 282 14.86 -0.43 -3.82
CA ALA A 282 15.34 -1.31 -4.85
C ALA A 282 16.35 -2.31 -4.26
N SER A 283 16.26 -3.58 -4.65
CA SER A 283 17.20 -4.61 -4.25
C SER A 283 17.78 -5.37 -5.44
N LEU A 284 18.97 -5.93 -5.27
CA LEU A 284 19.57 -6.79 -6.27
C LEU A 284 18.69 -8.01 -6.58
N ALA A 285 18.02 -8.56 -5.57
CA ALA A 285 17.12 -9.70 -5.75
C ALA A 285 15.96 -9.37 -6.71
N GLN A 286 15.40 -8.18 -6.63
CA GLN A 286 14.35 -7.71 -7.55
C GLN A 286 14.85 -7.61 -8.98
N THR A 287 16.03 -7.03 -9.17
CA THR A 287 16.65 -6.91 -10.50
C THR A 287 16.93 -8.28 -11.11
N LEU A 288 17.55 -9.18 -10.33
CA LEU A 288 17.84 -10.55 -10.79
C LEU A 288 16.56 -11.34 -11.07
N HIS A 289 15.50 -11.10 -10.32
CA HIS A 289 14.21 -11.77 -10.55
C HIS A 289 13.59 -11.36 -11.87
N LEU A 290 13.55 -10.06 -12.20
CA LEU A 290 13.04 -9.57 -13.48
C LEU A 290 13.87 -10.06 -14.67
N LEU A 291 15.19 -10.13 -14.50
CA LEU A 291 16.10 -10.52 -15.59
C LEU A 291 16.14 -12.03 -15.85
N ASN A 292 16.13 -12.86 -14.79
CA ASN A 292 16.51 -14.27 -14.88
C ASN A 292 15.47 -15.25 -14.34
N SER A 293 14.35 -14.79 -13.75
CA SER A 293 13.42 -15.72 -13.12
C SER A 293 12.69 -16.57 -14.17
N LYS A 294 12.64 -17.88 -13.90
CA LYS A 294 11.87 -18.82 -14.74
C LYS A 294 10.40 -18.40 -14.83
N ASN A 295 9.83 -17.87 -13.76
CA ASN A 295 8.44 -17.41 -13.75
C ASN A 295 8.20 -16.30 -14.79
N ILE A 296 9.09 -15.31 -14.90
CA ILE A 296 8.98 -14.25 -15.91
C ILE A 296 9.18 -14.82 -17.32
N GLN A 297 10.15 -15.71 -17.50
CA GLN A 297 10.40 -16.36 -18.81
C GLN A 297 9.20 -17.20 -19.25
N ASP A 298 8.61 -18.00 -18.34
CA ASP A 298 7.42 -18.80 -18.63
C ASP A 298 6.20 -17.91 -18.99
N LYS A 299 6.08 -16.72 -18.39
CA LYS A 299 5.04 -15.75 -18.75
C LYS A 299 5.24 -15.16 -20.15
N LEU A 300 6.49 -14.86 -20.52
CA LEU A 300 6.82 -14.30 -21.84
C LEU A 300 6.55 -15.30 -22.96
N SER A 301 6.96 -16.57 -22.75
CA SER A 301 6.84 -17.65 -23.75
C SER A 301 5.50 -18.40 -23.69
N GLY A 302 4.63 -18.05 -22.74
CA GLY A 302 3.39 -18.75 -22.47
C GLY A 302 2.47 -18.90 -23.68
N ALA A 303 1.88 -20.09 -23.84
CA ALA A 303 0.90 -20.35 -24.89
C ALA A 303 -0.32 -19.43 -24.74
N GLY A 304 -0.72 -18.77 -25.84
CA GLY A 304 -1.80 -17.78 -25.82
C GLY A 304 -1.42 -16.43 -25.22
N GLY A 305 -0.15 -16.21 -24.87
CA GLY A 305 0.37 -14.91 -24.44
C GLY A 305 0.35 -13.85 -25.54
N ASN A 306 0.58 -12.58 -25.16
CA ASN A 306 0.49 -11.46 -26.08
C ASN A 306 1.52 -11.53 -27.22
N ALA A 307 2.76 -11.99 -26.95
CA ALA A 307 3.76 -12.19 -27.99
C ALA A 307 3.24 -13.15 -29.09
N GLN A 308 2.66 -14.29 -28.68
CA GLN A 308 2.09 -15.25 -29.64
C GLN A 308 0.87 -14.68 -30.37
N LYS A 309 -0.03 -14.00 -29.67
CA LYS A 309 -1.21 -13.36 -30.30
C LYS A 309 -0.81 -12.34 -31.37
N LEU A 310 0.17 -11.48 -31.08
CA LEU A 310 0.64 -10.46 -32.00
C LEU A 310 1.31 -11.10 -33.24
N THR A 311 2.07 -12.18 -33.06
CA THR A 311 2.73 -12.86 -34.20
C THR A 311 1.77 -13.63 -35.06
N SER A 312 0.66 -14.16 -34.50
CA SER A 312 -0.38 -14.85 -35.27
C SER A 312 -1.19 -13.92 -36.18
N GLN A 313 -1.18 -12.61 -35.93
CA GLN A 313 -1.85 -11.59 -36.73
C GLN A 313 -1.01 -11.20 -37.94
N LYS A 314 -0.90 -12.09 -38.92
CA LYS A 314 0.00 -11.91 -40.10
C LYS A 314 -0.33 -10.69 -40.95
N GLU A 315 -1.62 -10.29 -41.00
CA GLU A 315 -2.08 -9.15 -41.81
C GLU A 315 -1.74 -7.78 -41.18
N ARG A 316 -1.38 -7.73 -39.88
CA ARG A 316 -1.01 -6.48 -39.22
C ARG A 316 0.46 -6.18 -39.39
N VAL A 317 0.77 -4.92 -39.68
CA VAL A 317 2.16 -4.42 -39.76
C VAL A 317 2.81 -4.35 -38.37
N ASN A 318 4.14 -4.43 -38.34
CA ASN A 318 4.87 -4.43 -37.08
C ASN A 318 4.70 -3.13 -36.29
N GLU A 319 4.55 -2.00 -36.98
CA GLU A 319 4.33 -0.67 -36.39
C GLU A 319 3.08 -0.63 -35.51
N ASP A 320 1.97 -1.22 -35.98
CA ASP A 320 0.73 -1.30 -35.22
C ASP A 320 0.86 -2.21 -33.98
N LYS A 321 1.56 -3.34 -34.12
CA LYS A 321 1.81 -4.29 -33.04
C LYS A 321 2.71 -3.68 -31.97
N ILE A 322 3.76 -2.98 -32.36
CA ILE A 322 4.67 -2.28 -31.43
C ILE A 322 3.91 -1.16 -30.73
N THR A 323 3.08 -0.40 -31.47
CA THR A 323 2.25 0.67 -30.90
C THR A 323 1.30 0.12 -29.83
N GLU A 324 0.69 -1.06 -30.07
CA GLU A 324 -0.17 -1.73 -29.09
C GLU A 324 0.62 -2.10 -27.82
N LEU A 325 1.84 -2.64 -27.93
CA LEU A 325 2.70 -2.96 -26.79
C LEU A 325 3.07 -1.72 -25.98
N TYR A 326 3.42 -0.61 -26.64
CA TYR A 326 3.75 0.64 -25.95
C TYR A 326 2.53 1.24 -25.25
N LYS A 327 1.35 1.18 -25.86
CA LYS A 327 0.09 1.60 -25.20
C LYS A 327 -0.25 0.72 -24.00
N LEU A 328 0.00 -0.57 -24.11
CA LEU A 328 -0.25 -1.52 -23.03
C LEU A 328 0.73 -1.32 -21.86
N ALA A 329 2.03 -1.04 -22.16
CA ALA A 329 3.07 -0.84 -21.17
C ALA A 329 3.06 0.55 -20.53
N PHE A 330 2.89 1.60 -21.35
CA PHE A 330 3.17 3.01 -20.98
C PHE A 330 1.99 3.96 -21.23
N SER A 331 0.86 3.47 -21.76
CA SER A 331 -0.31 4.27 -22.12
C SER A 331 -0.03 5.39 -23.14
N ARG A 332 1.06 5.29 -23.89
CA ARG A 332 1.47 6.23 -24.94
C ARG A 332 1.90 5.52 -26.23
N ASN A 333 1.99 6.26 -27.31
CA ASN A 333 2.63 5.77 -28.53
C ASN A 333 4.17 5.72 -28.35
N PRO A 334 4.86 4.82 -29.07
CA PRO A 334 6.33 4.85 -29.15
C PRO A 334 6.78 6.15 -29.83
N LYS A 335 7.96 6.64 -29.43
CA LYS A 335 8.64 7.72 -30.14
C LYS A 335 9.25 7.18 -31.44
N ASP A 336 9.64 8.06 -32.38
CA ASP A 336 10.19 7.64 -33.68
C ASP A 336 11.45 6.79 -33.56
N ASP A 337 12.33 7.12 -32.61
CA ASP A 337 13.56 6.37 -32.34
C ASP A 337 13.28 5.02 -31.67
N GLU A 338 12.31 4.96 -30.75
CA GLU A 338 11.82 3.72 -30.11
C GLU A 338 11.21 2.78 -31.17
N MET A 339 10.39 3.31 -32.07
CA MET A 339 9.77 2.54 -33.16
C MET A 339 10.84 1.98 -34.09
N LYS A 340 11.78 2.81 -34.56
CA LYS A 340 12.87 2.38 -35.44
C LYS A 340 13.73 1.29 -34.80
N THR A 341 14.04 1.44 -33.51
CA THR A 341 14.82 0.47 -32.74
C THR A 341 14.10 -0.86 -32.63
N ALA A 342 12.81 -0.84 -32.29
CA ALA A 342 12.00 -2.06 -32.15
C ALA A 342 11.85 -2.81 -33.47
N ILE A 343 11.54 -2.12 -34.58
CA ILE A 343 11.44 -2.72 -35.92
C ILE A 343 12.78 -3.32 -36.32
N GLY A 344 13.88 -2.55 -36.18
CA GLY A 344 15.21 -3.02 -36.50
C GLY A 344 15.63 -4.27 -35.73
N TYR A 345 15.28 -4.31 -34.44
CA TYR A 345 15.51 -5.49 -33.59
C TYR A 345 14.71 -6.71 -34.06
N ILE A 346 13.40 -6.56 -34.25
CA ILE A 346 12.53 -7.67 -34.70
C ILE A 346 13.08 -8.25 -36.02
N LYS A 347 13.39 -7.38 -37.00
CA LYS A 347 13.95 -7.81 -38.28
C LYS A 347 15.25 -8.60 -38.10
N LYS A 348 16.21 -8.02 -37.40
CA LYS A 348 17.53 -8.66 -37.16
C LYS A 348 17.41 -10.00 -36.44
N LYS A 349 16.59 -10.05 -35.39
CA LYS A 349 16.40 -11.29 -34.59
C LYS A 349 15.71 -12.39 -35.40
N THR A 350 14.71 -12.04 -36.20
CA THR A 350 14.00 -13.00 -37.05
C THR A 350 14.97 -13.56 -38.12
N GLU A 351 15.72 -12.71 -38.80
CA GLU A 351 16.73 -13.12 -39.80
C GLU A 351 17.80 -14.05 -39.19
N GLN A 352 18.30 -13.75 -37.98
CA GLN A 352 19.27 -14.59 -37.28
C GLN A 352 18.74 -15.99 -36.94
N LEU A 353 17.48 -16.08 -36.53
CA LEU A 353 16.87 -17.34 -36.13
C LEU A 353 16.32 -18.16 -37.30
N GLU A 354 16.06 -17.55 -38.46
CA GLU A 354 15.66 -18.26 -39.68
C GLU A 354 16.72 -19.24 -40.16
N ASN A 355 17.98 -19.01 -39.81
CA ASN A 355 19.10 -19.90 -40.11
C ASN A 355 19.21 -21.10 -39.15
N ASP A 356 18.48 -21.11 -38.05
CA ASP A 356 18.40 -22.23 -37.10
C ASP A 356 17.12 -23.05 -37.38
N ALA A 357 17.30 -24.24 -37.99
CA ALA A 357 16.18 -25.11 -38.39
C ALA A 357 15.20 -25.46 -37.25
N LYS A 358 15.66 -25.40 -35.99
CA LYS A 358 14.81 -25.68 -34.81
C LYS A 358 14.02 -24.46 -34.31
N LYS A 359 14.40 -23.25 -34.71
CA LYS A 359 13.84 -22.00 -34.19
C LYS A 359 13.11 -21.18 -35.25
N LYS A 360 13.18 -21.60 -36.50
CA LYS A 360 12.64 -20.85 -37.64
C LYS A 360 11.15 -20.53 -37.53
N GLU A 361 10.32 -21.49 -37.07
CA GLU A 361 8.88 -21.29 -36.93
C GLU A 361 8.52 -20.29 -35.82
N ASP A 362 9.37 -20.20 -34.78
CA ASP A 362 9.16 -19.34 -33.61
C ASP A 362 9.97 -18.05 -33.64
N SER A 363 10.77 -17.80 -34.70
CA SER A 363 11.72 -16.70 -34.76
C SER A 363 11.10 -15.34 -34.49
N THR A 364 9.97 -15.06 -35.13
CA THR A 364 9.23 -13.79 -34.95
C THR A 364 8.61 -13.72 -33.56
N LYS A 365 8.08 -14.83 -33.03
CA LYS A 365 7.52 -14.88 -31.67
C LYS A 365 8.60 -14.56 -30.64
N MET A 366 9.78 -15.18 -30.75
CA MET A 366 10.92 -14.91 -29.86
C MET A 366 11.36 -13.44 -29.90
N ALA A 367 11.32 -12.81 -31.09
CA ALA A 367 11.64 -11.37 -31.21
C ALA A 367 10.63 -10.49 -30.45
N TYR A 368 9.34 -10.85 -30.47
CA TYR A 368 8.32 -10.14 -29.69
C TYR A 368 8.40 -10.44 -28.19
N GLU A 369 8.76 -11.66 -27.78
CA GLU A 369 9.04 -12.02 -26.38
C GLU A 369 10.17 -11.16 -25.82
N ASP A 370 11.28 -11.02 -26.57
CA ASP A 370 12.40 -10.15 -26.21
C ASP A 370 11.99 -8.68 -26.12
N LEU A 371 11.12 -8.20 -27.02
CA LEU A 371 10.62 -6.82 -26.96
C LEU A 371 9.75 -6.60 -25.72
N VAL A 372 8.83 -7.51 -25.41
CA VAL A 372 8.02 -7.46 -24.17
C VAL A 372 8.94 -7.47 -22.96
N TRP A 373 9.93 -8.36 -22.92
CA TRP A 373 10.91 -8.41 -21.83
C TRP A 373 11.66 -7.10 -21.67
N ALA A 374 12.10 -6.48 -22.77
CA ALA A 374 12.80 -5.20 -22.74
C ALA A 374 11.92 -4.08 -22.15
N LEU A 375 10.63 -4.01 -22.56
CA LEU A 375 9.68 -3.03 -22.04
C LEU A 375 9.42 -3.21 -20.53
N LEU A 376 9.27 -4.46 -20.07
CA LEU A 376 9.08 -4.78 -18.64
C LEU A 376 10.26 -4.33 -17.76
N ASN A 377 11.47 -4.27 -18.31
CA ASN A 377 12.69 -3.90 -17.60
C ASN A 377 13.03 -2.40 -17.68
N THR A 378 12.16 -1.57 -18.27
CA THR A 378 12.36 -0.12 -18.31
C THR A 378 11.97 0.54 -16.98
N LYS A 379 12.59 1.69 -16.68
CA LYS A 379 12.18 2.52 -15.55
C LYS A 379 10.73 3.00 -15.71
N GLU A 380 10.31 3.29 -16.93
CA GLU A 380 8.95 3.75 -17.25
C GLU A 380 7.89 2.69 -16.92
N PHE A 381 8.21 1.38 -16.99
CA PHE A 381 7.30 0.31 -16.59
C PHE A 381 7.29 0.06 -15.09
N LEU A 382 8.45 0.18 -14.44
CA LEU A 382 8.63 -0.20 -13.04
C LEU A 382 8.21 0.88 -12.05
N PHE A 383 8.19 2.13 -12.50
CA PHE A 383 7.94 3.29 -11.64
C PHE A 383 6.73 4.08 -12.10
N ASN A 384 5.98 4.60 -11.15
CA ASN A 384 5.00 5.65 -11.38
C ASN A 384 5.75 6.99 -11.53
N HIS A 385 5.48 7.73 -12.59
CA HIS A 385 6.16 8.97 -12.96
C HIS A 385 5.20 10.00 -13.57
#